data_44d50af87e775c49d2bd30316e413ee8
#
_entry.id   44d50af87e775c49d2bd30316e413ee8
#
_cell.length_a   1.000
_cell.length_b   1.000
_cell.length_c   1.000
_cell.angle_alpha   90.00
_cell.angle_beta   90.00
_cell.angle_gamma   90.00
#
_symmetry.space_group_name_H-M   'P 1'
#
loop_
_entity.id
_entity.type
_entity.pdbx_description
1 polymer ?
#
loop_
_entity_poly.entity_id
_entity_poly.type
_entity_poly.pdbx_seq_one_letter_code
_entity_poly.pdbx_strand_id
1 'polypeptide(L)'
;KYDDGYACALVASCGALGPIIPPSIMMVLYSGVTNIPINKLFLAGYIPGLLIAVGYMLVNYMYAKRNNISKTKFAGFKVLGQNTIYAAPALVMPCIIIFGIMLGVVTATEAGVLACTYSIIYGIIKKTLNVKVLKDCLMDAVHATVNCMIIVAFAGIFGTLATNYNMSKVILSLTSAFVSHKV
;
A
#
# COMPACT_ATOMS: atom_id res chain seq x y z
N LYS A 1 -10.71 4.44 -26.94
CA LYS A 1 -11.07 4.67 -25.55
C LYS A 1 -11.22 3.32 -24.88
N TYR A 2 -10.81 3.17 -23.62
CA TYR A 2 -11.11 1.98 -22.83
C TYR A 2 -12.61 1.87 -22.56
N ASP A 3 -13.12 0.66 -22.48
CA ASP A 3 -14.44 0.39 -21.96
C ASP A 3 -14.49 0.80 -20.46
N ASP A 4 -15.57 1.44 -20.06
CA ASP A 4 -15.67 2.01 -18.69
C ASP A 4 -15.66 0.89 -17.63
N GLY A 5 -16.29 -0.26 -17.92
CA GLY A 5 -16.25 -1.43 -17.05
C GLY A 5 -14.85 -2.00 -16.87
N TYR A 6 -14.09 -2.13 -17.96
CA TYR A 6 -12.69 -2.58 -17.89
C TYR A 6 -11.80 -1.57 -17.17
N ALA A 7 -11.98 -0.27 -17.42
CA ALA A 7 -11.19 0.77 -16.75
C ALA A 7 -11.42 0.75 -15.23
N CYS A 8 -12.67 0.66 -14.80
CA CYS A 8 -13.00 0.51 -13.37
C CYS A 8 -12.40 -0.75 -12.75
N ALA A 9 -12.52 -1.90 -13.43
CA ALA A 9 -11.94 -3.16 -12.97
C ALA A 9 -10.42 -3.09 -12.86
N LEU A 10 -9.75 -2.49 -13.84
CA LEU A 10 -8.29 -2.31 -13.82
C LEU A 10 -7.84 -1.43 -12.66
N VAL A 11 -8.50 -0.28 -12.45
CA VAL A 11 -8.17 0.63 -11.34
C VAL A 11 -8.40 -0.04 -10.00
N ALA A 12 -9.52 -0.73 -9.82
CA ALA A 12 -9.82 -1.48 -8.60
C ALA A 12 -8.78 -2.58 -8.32
N SER A 13 -8.40 -3.33 -9.35
CA SER A 13 -7.36 -4.36 -9.24
C SER A 13 -5.99 -3.77 -8.91
N CYS A 14 -5.61 -2.65 -9.52
CA CYS A 14 -4.37 -1.94 -9.21
C CYS A 14 -4.36 -1.41 -7.76
N GLY A 15 -5.53 -1.08 -7.20
CA GLY A 15 -5.66 -0.70 -5.80
C GLY A 15 -5.18 -1.77 -4.82
N ALA A 16 -5.25 -3.05 -5.20
CA ALA A 16 -4.71 -4.16 -4.40
C ALA A 16 -3.17 -4.13 -4.24
N LEU A 17 -2.44 -3.34 -5.03
CA LEU A 17 -1.01 -3.15 -4.87
C LEU A 17 -0.65 -2.28 -3.65
N GLY A 18 -1.55 -1.40 -3.21
CA GLY A 18 -1.30 -0.49 -2.09
C GLY A 18 -0.92 -1.19 -0.78
N PRO A 19 -1.62 -2.24 -0.35
CA PRO A 19 -1.23 -3.03 0.81
C PRO A 19 0.08 -3.83 0.67
N ILE A 20 0.56 -4.05 -0.56
CA ILE A 20 1.72 -4.91 -0.86
C ILE A 20 2.98 -4.09 -1.09
N ILE A 21 2.88 -2.96 -1.80
CA ILE A 21 4.04 -2.12 -2.12
C ILE A 21 4.25 -1.09 -0.99
N PRO A 22 5.46 -1.02 -0.40
CA PRO A 22 5.77 -0.02 0.62
C PRO A 22 5.69 1.43 0.10
N PRO A 23 5.28 2.37 0.98
CA PRO A 23 4.88 2.22 2.37
C PRO A 23 3.46 1.67 2.51
N SER A 24 3.26 0.64 3.33
CA SER A 24 1.98 -0.05 3.51
C SER A 24 1.56 -0.05 4.98
N ILE A 25 0.36 0.45 5.26
CA ILE A 25 -0.23 0.43 6.61
C ILE A 25 -0.42 -1.01 7.09
N MET A 26 -0.82 -1.93 6.20
CA MET A 26 -1.01 -3.33 6.55
C MET A 26 0.29 -4.00 7.02
N MET A 27 1.41 -3.69 6.39
CA MET A 27 2.72 -4.18 6.82
C MET A 27 3.15 -3.59 8.16
N VAL A 28 2.82 -2.30 8.44
CA VAL A 28 3.09 -1.67 9.73
C VAL A 28 2.30 -2.38 10.83
N LEU A 29 0.99 -2.60 10.62
CA LEU A 29 0.13 -3.30 11.58
C LEU A 29 0.60 -4.75 11.79
N TYR A 30 0.95 -5.45 10.72
CA TYR A 30 1.48 -6.81 10.81
C TYR A 30 2.81 -6.88 11.59
N SER A 31 3.71 -5.92 11.36
CA SER A 31 4.94 -5.77 12.14
C SER A 31 4.65 -5.62 13.65
N GLY A 32 3.67 -4.79 14.00
CA GLY A 32 3.28 -4.57 15.40
C GLY A 32 2.69 -5.81 16.08
N VAL A 33 1.97 -6.65 15.35
CA VAL A 33 1.38 -7.89 15.91
C VAL A 33 2.39 -9.04 15.98
N THR A 34 3.27 -9.16 14.98
CA THR A 34 4.20 -10.28 14.84
C THR A 34 5.59 -10.02 15.39
N ASN A 35 5.90 -8.76 15.75
CA ASN A 35 7.24 -8.31 16.14
C ASN A 35 8.33 -8.52 15.08
N ILE A 36 7.93 -8.70 13.80
CA ILE A 36 8.88 -8.77 12.69
C ILE A 36 9.29 -7.33 12.32
N PRO A 37 10.61 -7.05 12.19
CA PRO A 37 11.08 -5.72 11.82
C PRO A 37 10.47 -5.23 10.50
N ILE A 38 9.92 -4.01 10.51
CA ILE A 38 9.17 -3.45 9.38
C ILE A 38 10.02 -3.28 8.11
N ASN A 39 11.31 -2.99 8.24
CA ASN A 39 12.25 -2.89 7.12
C ASN A 39 12.34 -4.23 6.35
N LYS A 40 12.32 -5.36 7.04
CA LYS A 40 12.31 -6.69 6.40
C LYS A 40 11.00 -6.94 5.66
N LEU A 41 9.87 -6.52 6.24
CA LEU A 41 8.56 -6.64 5.59
C LEU A 41 8.48 -5.77 4.34
N PHE A 42 8.98 -4.55 4.40
CA PHE A 42 9.02 -3.66 3.25
C PHE A 42 9.87 -4.25 2.13
N LEU A 43 11.07 -4.75 2.44
CA LEU A 43 11.92 -5.42 1.45
C LEU A 43 11.24 -6.64 0.82
N ALA A 44 10.57 -7.45 1.63
CA ALA A 44 9.84 -8.62 1.14
C ALA A 44 8.66 -8.26 0.23
N GLY A 45 8.03 -7.11 0.43
CA GLY A 45 6.88 -6.64 -0.36
C GLY A 45 7.24 -6.16 -1.77
N TYR A 46 8.47 -5.72 -2.01
CA TYR A 46 8.86 -5.20 -3.34
C TYR A 46 8.80 -6.26 -4.44
N ILE A 47 9.29 -7.48 -4.16
CA ILE A 47 9.35 -8.55 -5.18
C ILE A 47 7.93 -8.97 -5.62
N PRO A 48 7.01 -9.38 -4.72
CA PRO A 48 5.67 -9.75 -5.12
C PRO A 48 4.88 -8.56 -5.69
N GLY A 49 5.07 -7.36 -5.13
CA GLY A 49 4.44 -6.15 -5.66
C GLY A 49 4.85 -5.85 -7.10
N LEU A 50 6.14 -5.96 -7.42
CA LEU A 50 6.65 -5.78 -8.78
C LEU A 50 6.12 -6.84 -9.74
N LEU A 51 6.08 -8.11 -9.32
CA LEU A 51 5.54 -9.21 -10.13
C LEU A 51 4.07 -8.96 -10.49
N ILE A 52 3.25 -8.56 -9.51
CA ILE A 52 1.83 -8.25 -9.74
C ILE A 52 1.69 -7.03 -10.64
N ALA A 53 2.48 -5.97 -10.43
CA ALA A 53 2.46 -4.78 -11.27
C ALA A 53 2.80 -5.10 -12.74
N VAL A 54 3.82 -5.92 -12.98
CA VAL A 54 4.17 -6.40 -14.32
C VAL A 54 3.03 -7.23 -14.90
N GLY A 55 2.40 -8.10 -14.11
CA GLY A 55 1.22 -8.85 -14.52
C GLY A 55 0.09 -7.94 -15.02
N TYR A 56 -0.27 -6.91 -14.23
CA TYR A 56 -1.29 -5.94 -14.65
C TYR A 56 -0.89 -5.14 -15.89
N MET A 57 0.38 -4.76 -16.02
CA MET A 57 0.87 -4.10 -17.23
C MET A 57 0.75 -5.00 -18.47
N LEU A 58 1.06 -6.28 -18.36
CA LEU A 58 0.93 -7.24 -19.45
C LEU A 58 -0.54 -7.45 -19.85
N VAL A 59 -1.42 -7.65 -18.88
CA VAL A 59 -2.86 -7.80 -19.13
C VAL A 59 -3.42 -6.56 -19.82
N ASN A 60 -3.09 -5.37 -19.31
CA ASN A 60 -3.54 -4.11 -19.88
C ASN A 60 -2.98 -3.90 -21.30
N TYR A 61 -1.72 -4.26 -21.54
CA TYR A 61 -1.13 -4.20 -22.88
C TYR A 61 -1.83 -5.13 -23.87
N MET A 62 -2.11 -6.38 -23.46
CA MET A 62 -2.83 -7.35 -24.29
C MET A 62 -4.24 -6.87 -24.62
N TYR A 63 -4.95 -6.33 -23.62
CA TYR A 63 -6.29 -5.75 -23.80
C TYR A 63 -6.28 -4.57 -24.76
N ALA A 64 -5.36 -3.62 -24.58
CA ALA A 64 -5.22 -2.45 -25.43
C ALA A 64 -4.89 -2.83 -26.89
N LYS A 65 -4.03 -3.84 -27.10
CA LYS A 65 -3.69 -4.35 -28.42
C LYS A 65 -4.89 -5.03 -29.09
N ARG A 66 -5.63 -5.86 -28.34
CA ARG A 66 -6.80 -6.60 -28.86
C ARG A 66 -7.95 -5.66 -29.27
N ASN A 67 -8.16 -4.58 -28.54
CA ASN A 67 -9.24 -3.63 -28.78
C ASN A 67 -8.81 -2.43 -29.64
N ASN A 68 -7.63 -2.46 -30.25
CA ASN A 68 -7.09 -1.40 -31.11
C ASN A 68 -7.18 0.00 -30.47
N ILE A 69 -6.88 0.10 -29.16
CA ILE A 69 -6.94 1.37 -28.44
C ILE A 69 -5.85 2.29 -28.98
N SER A 70 -6.26 3.48 -29.42
CA SER A 70 -5.36 4.46 -30.00
C SER A 70 -4.29 4.90 -29.00
N LYS A 71 -3.04 4.91 -29.45
CA LYS A 71 -1.89 5.37 -28.66
C LYS A 71 -1.82 6.89 -28.72
N THR A 72 -1.69 7.53 -27.57
CA THR A 72 -1.29 8.94 -27.48
C THR A 72 0.19 9.08 -27.83
N LYS A 73 0.54 10.12 -28.57
CA LYS A 73 1.94 10.42 -28.88
C LYS A 73 2.69 10.76 -27.59
N PHE A 74 3.91 10.26 -27.46
CA PHE A 74 4.78 10.61 -26.35
C PHE A 74 5.05 12.12 -26.34
N ALA A 75 4.73 12.77 -25.21
CA ALA A 75 4.82 14.23 -25.07
C ALA A 75 6.25 14.81 -25.08
N GLY A 76 7.26 13.92 -25.09
CA GLY A 76 8.67 14.29 -25.08
C GLY A 76 9.30 14.39 -23.68
N PHE A 77 10.62 14.15 -23.63
CA PHE A 77 11.38 14.15 -22.37
C PHE A 77 11.38 15.52 -21.65
N LYS A 78 11.27 16.62 -22.41
CA LYS A 78 11.21 17.98 -21.83
C LYS A 78 9.93 18.19 -21.00
N VAL A 79 8.79 17.76 -21.53
CA VAL A 79 7.50 17.86 -20.82
C VAL A 79 7.48 16.91 -19.63
N LEU A 80 8.04 15.70 -19.78
CA LEU A 80 8.18 14.75 -18.69
C LEU A 80 9.03 15.34 -17.56
N GLY A 81 10.19 15.92 -17.87
CA GLY A 81 11.06 16.54 -16.87
C GLY A 81 10.40 17.70 -16.15
N GLN A 82 9.72 18.60 -16.86
CA GLN A 82 9.00 19.71 -16.25
C GLN A 82 7.88 19.22 -15.31
N ASN A 83 7.10 18.25 -15.72
CA ASN A 83 6.04 17.68 -14.89
C ASN A 83 6.59 16.92 -13.67
N THR A 84 7.73 16.25 -13.81
CA THR A 84 8.41 15.59 -12.70
C THR A 84 8.90 16.60 -11.66
N ILE A 85 9.50 17.72 -12.09
CA ILE A 85 9.92 18.79 -11.18
C ILE A 85 8.71 19.41 -10.47
N TYR A 86 7.60 19.60 -11.19
CA TYR A 86 6.36 20.11 -10.58
C TYR A 86 5.78 19.14 -9.55
N ALA A 87 5.86 17.84 -9.81
CA ALA A 87 5.40 16.78 -8.92
C ALA A 87 6.41 16.44 -7.80
N ALA A 88 7.68 16.86 -7.92
CA ALA A 88 8.75 16.51 -6.98
C ALA A 88 8.38 16.73 -5.50
N PRO A 89 7.75 17.86 -5.10
CA PRO A 89 7.38 18.07 -3.72
C PRO A 89 6.40 17.01 -3.18
N ALA A 90 5.48 16.52 -4.03
CA ALA A 90 4.57 15.44 -3.63
C ALA A 90 5.29 14.09 -3.50
N LEU A 91 6.33 13.86 -4.33
CA LEU A 91 7.13 12.63 -4.29
C LEU A 91 8.10 12.57 -3.11
N VAL A 92 8.46 13.70 -2.53
CA VAL A 92 9.34 13.77 -1.34
C VAL A 92 8.70 13.05 -0.14
N MET A 93 7.39 13.14 0.05
CA MET A 93 6.73 12.53 1.20
C MET A 93 6.85 10.99 1.24
N PRO A 94 6.52 10.22 0.18
CA PRO A 94 6.80 8.79 0.16
C PRO A 94 8.29 8.47 0.32
N CYS A 95 9.19 9.28 -0.23
CA CYS A 95 10.63 9.10 -0.08
C CYS A 95 11.07 9.25 1.39
N ILE A 96 10.55 10.22 2.12
CA ILE A 96 10.85 10.40 3.56
C ILE A 96 10.50 9.11 4.32
N ILE A 97 9.30 8.55 4.07
CA ILE A 97 8.86 7.34 4.76
C ILE A 97 9.72 6.14 4.39
N ILE A 98 9.90 5.89 3.10
CA ILE A 98 10.62 4.70 2.62
C ILE A 98 12.08 4.74 3.08
N PHE A 99 12.80 5.79 2.73
CA PHE A 99 14.24 5.89 3.06
C PHE A 99 14.48 6.02 4.55
N GLY A 100 13.62 6.77 5.28
CA GLY A 100 13.74 6.91 6.72
C GLY A 100 13.66 5.57 7.45
N ILE A 101 12.70 4.74 7.09
CA ILE A 101 12.51 3.41 7.70
C ILE A 101 13.55 2.41 7.20
N MET A 102 13.84 2.37 5.89
CA MET A 102 14.76 1.37 5.33
C MET A 102 16.20 1.57 5.76
N LEU A 103 16.64 2.81 5.94
CA LEU A 103 17.96 3.13 6.46
C LEU A 103 18.05 2.98 7.99
N GLY A 104 16.93 2.71 8.66
CA GLY A 104 16.88 2.57 10.11
C GLY A 104 17.11 3.88 10.87
N VAL A 105 16.96 5.03 10.21
CA VAL A 105 17.15 6.36 10.81
C VAL A 105 15.97 6.73 11.67
N VAL A 106 14.76 6.33 11.27
CA VAL A 106 13.51 6.60 11.98
C VAL A 106 12.64 5.36 12.07
N THR A 107 11.83 5.30 13.11
CA THR A 107 10.75 4.31 13.26
C THR A 107 9.59 4.63 12.32
N ALA A 108 8.68 3.67 12.12
CA ALA A 108 7.47 3.89 11.30
C ALA A 108 6.62 5.06 11.80
N THR A 109 6.51 5.21 13.14
CA THR A 109 5.75 6.30 13.76
C THR A 109 6.42 7.65 13.53
N GLU A 110 7.73 7.75 13.71
CA GLU A 110 8.49 8.97 13.46
C GLU A 110 8.46 9.37 11.98
N ALA A 111 8.56 8.40 11.06
CA ALA A 111 8.41 8.65 9.63
C ALA A 111 7.03 9.22 9.30
N GLY A 112 5.96 8.72 9.94
CA GLY A 112 4.62 9.27 9.81
C GLY A 112 4.53 10.72 10.31
N VAL A 113 5.12 11.03 11.45
CA VAL A 113 5.17 12.40 12.00
C VAL A 113 5.92 13.34 11.04
N LEU A 114 7.07 12.90 10.52
CA LEU A 114 7.85 13.70 9.56
C LEU A 114 7.06 13.96 8.27
N ALA A 115 6.36 12.95 7.74
CA ALA A 115 5.53 13.09 6.56
C ALA A 115 4.35 14.05 6.79
N CYS A 116 3.67 13.96 7.92
CA CYS A 116 2.61 14.89 8.30
C CYS A 116 3.13 16.32 8.44
N THR A 117 4.25 16.50 9.14
CA THR A 117 4.88 17.81 9.33
C THR A 117 5.26 18.43 7.99
N TYR A 118 5.91 17.66 7.11
CA TYR A 118 6.24 18.08 5.76
C TYR A 118 4.99 18.52 4.98
N SER A 119 3.92 17.72 5.01
CA SER A 119 2.68 17.98 4.28
C SER A 119 2.00 19.26 4.77
N ILE A 120 1.99 19.50 6.08
CA ILE A 120 1.41 20.72 6.68
C ILE A 120 2.22 21.95 6.25
N ILE A 121 3.56 21.90 6.37
CA ILE A 121 4.43 23.00 5.97
C ILE A 121 4.25 23.32 4.48
N TYR A 122 4.27 22.28 3.63
CA TYR A 122 4.07 22.44 2.20
C TYR A 122 2.69 23.02 1.86
N GLY A 123 1.64 22.55 2.51
CA GLY A 123 0.27 23.06 2.34
C GLY A 123 0.11 24.54 2.73
N ILE A 124 0.80 24.98 3.79
CA ILE A 124 0.84 26.39 4.21
C ILE A 124 1.58 27.23 3.16
N ILE A 125 2.76 26.80 2.71
CA ILE A 125 3.58 27.52 1.70
C ILE A 125 2.78 27.68 0.39
N LYS A 126 2.10 26.64 -0.04
CA LYS A 126 1.26 26.66 -1.26
C LYS A 126 -0.09 27.32 -1.06
N LYS A 127 -0.43 27.78 0.17
CA LYS A 127 -1.72 28.37 0.52
C LYS A 127 -2.92 27.49 0.18
N THR A 128 -2.72 26.17 0.15
CA THR A 128 -3.77 25.17 -0.08
C THR A 128 -4.40 24.67 1.21
N LEU A 129 -3.67 24.79 2.34
CA LEU A 129 -4.13 24.37 3.64
C LEU A 129 -4.90 25.53 4.33
N ASN A 130 -6.17 25.28 4.66
CA ASN A 130 -6.94 26.14 5.55
C ASN A 130 -7.55 25.30 6.69
N VAL A 131 -8.12 25.95 7.69
CA VAL A 131 -8.69 25.28 8.88
C VAL A 131 -9.76 24.25 8.51
N LYS A 132 -10.57 24.52 7.49
CA LYS A 132 -11.60 23.58 7.02
C LYS A 132 -10.96 22.33 6.43
N VAL A 133 -10.01 22.48 5.50
CA VAL A 133 -9.29 21.36 4.88
C VAL A 133 -8.55 20.54 5.94
N LEU A 134 -7.92 21.20 6.91
CA LEU A 134 -7.24 20.49 8.00
C LEU A 134 -8.22 19.66 8.83
N LYS A 135 -9.40 20.22 9.15
CA LYS A 135 -10.43 19.48 9.89
C LYS A 135 -10.95 18.29 9.09
N ASP A 136 -11.21 18.47 7.81
CA ASP A 136 -11.69 17.39 6.94
C ASP A 136 -10.63 16.26 6.84
N CYS A 137 -9.35 16.58 6.64
CA CYS A 137 -8.26 15.61 6.66
C CYS A 137 -8.13 14.88 7.99
N LEU A 138 -8.31 15.57 9.13
CA LEU A 138 -8.28 14.93 10.44
C LEU A 138 -9.45 13.96 10.63
N MET A 139 -10.65 14.34 10.19
CA MET A 139 -11.81 13.45 10.25
C MET A 139 -11.63 12.22 9.38
N ASP A 140 -11.10 12.37 8.17
CA ASP A 140 -10.78 11.24 7.28
C ASP A 140 -9.73 10.32 7.90
N ALA A 141 -8.70 10.88 8.53
CA ALA A 141 -7.69 10.12 9.25
C ALA A 141 -8.28 9.33 10.43
N VAL A 142 -9.20 9.94 11.19
CA VAL A 142 -9.92 9.27 12.29
C VAL A 142 -10.73 8.10 11.75
N HIS A 143 -11.54 8.31 10.70
CA HIS A 143 -12.35 7.24 10.11
C HIS A 143 -11.48 6.08 9.59
N ALA A 144 -10.39 6.39 8.88
CA ALA A 144 -9.46 5.38 8.39
C ALA A 144 -8.83 4.58 9.56
N THR A 145 -8.39 5.27 10.61
CA THR A 145 -7.78 4.64 11.79
C THR A 145 -8.77 3.75 12.53
N VAL A 146 -9.99 4.23 12.77
CA VAL A 146 -11.03 3.44 13.45
C VAL A 146 -11.34 2.17 12.68
N ASN A 147 -11.52 2.25 11.36
CA ASN A 147 -11.79 1.09 10.53
C ASN A 147 -10.66 0.04 10.61
N CYS A 148 -9.41 0.49 10.54
CA CYS A 148 -8.26 -0.41 10.69
C CYS A 148 -8.17 -1.01 12.09
N MET A 149 -8.36 -0.22 13.16
CA MET A 149 -8.23 -0.68 14.53
C MET A 149 -9.32 -1.68 14.94
N ILE A 150 -10.55 -1.52 14.46
CA ILE A 150 -11.62 -2.50 14.67
C ILE A 150 -11.21 -3.86 14.10
N ILE A 151 -10.70 -3.90 12.88
CA ILE A 151 -10.26 -5.15 12.25
C ILE A 151 -9.12 -5.80 13.05
N VAL A 152 -8.14 -5.01 13.46
CA VAL A 152 -7.01 -5.49 14.27
C VAL A 152 -7.46 -6.03 15.63
N ALA A 153 -8.42 -5.35 16.29
CA ALA A 153 -8.96 -5.80 17.56
C ALA A 153 -9.64 -7.18 17.44
N PHE A 154 -10.53 -7.35 16.46
CA PHE A 154 -11.18 -8.65 16.23
C PHE A 154 -10.19 -9.74 15.79
N ALA A 155 -9.22 -9.41 14.94
CA ALA A 155 -8.17 -10.33 14.56
C ALA A 155 -7.32 -10.77 15.76
N GLY A 156 -7.03 -9.85 16.70
CA GLY A 156 -6.33 -10.15 17.93
C GLY A 156 -7.09 -11.13 18.85
N ILE A 157 -8.41 -10.89 19.04
CA ILE A 157 -9.28 -11.80 19.78
C ILE A 157 -9.30 -13.20 19.13
N PHE A 158 -9.49 -13.24 17.80
CA PHE A 158 -9.48 -14.49 17.05
C PHE A 158 -8.14 -15.22 17.19
N GLY A 159 -7.02 -14.51 17.08
CA GLY A 159 -5.68 -15.07 17.24
C GLY A 159 -5.48 -15.68 18.64
N THR A 160 -5.93 -15.01 19.69
CA THR A 160 -5.87 -15.50 21.08
C THR A 160 -6.71 -16.76 21.25
N LEU A 161 -7.93 -16.77 20.73
CA LEU A 161 -8.80 -17.96 20.75
C LEU A 161 -8.16 -19.13 19.99
N ALA A 162 -7.66 -18.87 18.78
CA ALA A 162 -7.01 -19.88 17.95
C ALA A 162 -5.81 -20.52 18.66
N THR A 163 -5.03 -19.73 19.39
CA THR A 163 -3.89 -20.19 20.17
C THR A 163 -4.35 -21.02 21.38
N ASN A 164 -5.32 -20.53 22.14
CA ASN A 164 -5.84 -21.21 23.33
C ASN A 164 -6.47 -22.58 23.02
N TYR A 165 -7.17 -22.67 21.91
CA TYR A 165 -7.78 -23.92 21.44
C TYR A 165 -6.84 -24.81 20.61
N ASN A 166 -5.55 -24.47 20.52
CA ASN A 166 -4.55 -25.20 19.73
C ASN A 166 -5.00 -25.46 18.26
N MET A 167 -5.73 -24.52 17.67
CA MET A 167 -6.28 -24.66 16.30
C MET A 167 -5.19 -24.98 15.27
N SER A 168 -3.98 -24.48 15.47
CA SER A 168 -2.82 -24.80 14.61
C SER A 168 -2.52 -26.30 14.58
N LYS A 169 -2.63 -27.01 15.72
CA LYS A 169 -2.44 -28.48 15.77
C LYS A 169 -3.55 -29.23 15.06
N VAL A 170 -4.79 -28.75 15.20
CA VAL A 170 -5.95 -29.34 14.53
C VAL A 170 -5.82 -29.19 13.01
N ILE A 171 -5.44 -28.00 12.53
CA ILE A 171 -5.21 -27.76 11.11
C ILE A 171 -4.07 -28.62 10.57
N LEU A 172 -2.96 -28.73 11.31
CA LEU A 172 -1.82 -29.56 10.92
C LEU A 172 -2.21 -31.05 10.88
N SER A 173 -2.99 -31.54 11.83
CA SER A 173 -3.45 -32.95 11.82
C SER A 173 -4.39 -33.23 10.65
N LEU A 174 -5.28 -32.30 10.31
CA LEU A 174 -6.14 -32.42 9.14
C LEU A 174 -5.35 -32.40 7.83
N THR A 175 -4.39 -31.46 7.69
CA THR A 175 -3.54 -31.40 6.49
C THR A 175 -2.64 -32.61 6.35
N SER A 176 -2.07 -33.11 7.43
CA SER A 176 -1.24 -34.33 7.39
C SER A 176 -2.07 -35.58 7.02
N ALA A 177 -3.32 -35.69 7.48
CA ALA A 177 -4.24 -36.74 7.07
C ALA A 177 -4.55 -36.71 5.56
N PHE A 178 -4.70 -35.52 4.98
CA PHE A 178 -4.90 -35.33 3.54
C PHE A 178 -3.64 -35.63 2.71
N VAL A 179 -2.45 -35.28 3.22
CA VAL A 179 -1.18 -35.48 2.52
C VAL A 179 -0.77 -36.96 2.61
N SER A 180 -0.99 -37.62 3.74
CA SER A 180 -0.67 -39.05 3.92
C SER A 180 -1.53 -39.99 3.06
N HIS A 181 -2.66 -39.53 2.50
CA HIS A 181 -3.52 -40.32 1.63
C HIS A 181 -3.12 -40.26 0.14
N LYS A 182 -2.05 -39.53 -0.21
CA LYS A 182 -1.57 -39.32 -1.59
C LYS A 182 -0.15 -39.85 -1.88
N VAL A 183 0.44 -40.65 -0.96
CA VAL A 183 1.73 -41.33 -1.22
C VAL A 183 1.53 -42.83 -1.22
#